data_9b6056f21a911f040edf0040db788ea8
#
_entry.id   9b6056f21a911f040edf0040db788ea8
#
_cell.length_a   1.000
_cell.length_b   1.000
_cell.length_c   1.000
_cell.angle_alpha   90.00
_cell.angle_beta   90.00
_cell.angle_gamma   90.00
#
_symmetry.space_group_name_H-M   'P 1'
#
loop_
_entity.id
_entity.type
_entity.pdbx_description
1 polymer ?
#
loop_
_entity_poly.entity_id
_entity_poly.type
_entity_poly.pdbx_seq_one_letter_code
_entity_poly.pdbx_strand_id
1 'polypeptide(L)'
;HQKKIYQVTLDKPLTRADFDTLAEGVDLEDGAAYFDEISWLKDDKKSVGVEIHSGRNRIVRRMFEHLGYQVTKLDRVYYAGLTKKNLKRGAWRFLTVDEVNRLKSGRYE
;
A
#
# COMPACT_ATOMS: atom_id res chain seq x y z
N HIS A 1 7.73 -1.28 -15.02
CA HIS A 1 6.52 -0.63 -14.54
C HIS A 1 6.83 0.29 -13.39
N GLN A 2 6.08 1.40 -13.30
CA GLN A 2 6.25 2.35 -12.23
C GLN A 2 5.67 1.82 -10.93
N LYS A 3 6.34 2.13 -9.84
CA LYS A 3 5.82 1.82 -8.51
C LYS A 3 4.56 2.62 -8.25
N LYS A 4 3.60 1.96 -7.64
CA LYS A 4 2.34 2.56 -7.23
C LYS A 4 2.18 2.34 -5.74
N ILE A 5 1.73 3.37 -5.05
CA ILE A 5 1.54 3.32 -3.61
C ILE A 5 0.08 3.53 -3.31
N TYR A 6 -0.47 2.67 -2.47
CA TYR A 6 -1.88 2.73 -2.08
C TYR A 6 -2.02 2.71 -0.57
N GLN A 7 -3.00 3.47 -0.11
CA GLN A 7 -3.50 3.37 1.25
C GLN A 7 -4.76 2.52 1.20
N VAL A 8 -4.77 1.43 1.94
CA VAL A 8 -5.83 0.43 1.91
C VAL A 8 -6.50 0.38 3.26
N THR A 9 -7.82 0.44 3.27
CA THR A 9 -8.59 0.25 4.48
C THR A 9 -9.36 -1.06 4.37
N LEU A 10 -9.25 -1.89 5.40
CA LEU A 10 -9.84 -3.22 5.43
C LEU A 10 -11.03 -3.26 6.38
N ASP A 11 -11.88 -4.25 6.21
CA ASP A 11 -13.05 -4.48 7.06
C ASP A 11 -12.68 -5.01 8.45
N LYS A 12 -11.48 -5.56 8.58
CA LYS A 12 -10.99 -6.14 9.84
C LYS A 12 -9.48 -5.99 9.92
N PRO A 13 -8.91 -6.11 11.12
CA PRO A 13 -7.47 -5.96 11.28
C PRO A 13 -6.69 -7.01 10.49
N LEU A 14 -5.61 -6.56 9.86
CA LEU A 14 -4.70 -7.47 9.15
C LEU A 14 -3.82 -8.17 10.18
N THR A 15 -3.87 -9.49 10.19
CA THR A 15 -3.06 -10.28 11.12
C THR A 15 -1.60 -10.28 10.69
N ARG A 16 -0.69 -10.57 11.62
CA ARG A 16 0.72 -10.67 11.31
C ARG A 16 0.99 -11.78 10.29
N ALA A 17 0.31 -12.91 10.43
CA ALA A 17 0.48 -14.03 9.50
C ALA A 17 0.11 -13.63 8.08
N ASP A 18 -1.02 -12.93 7.91
CA ASP A 18 -1.45 -12.47 6.59
C ASP A 18 -0.58 -11.34 6.07
N PHE A 19 -0.11 -10.47 6.96
CA PHE A 19 0.88 -9.45 6.60
C PHE A 19 2.11 -10.08 5.97
N ASP A 20 2.64 -11.10 6.62
CA ASP A 20 3.83 -11.80 6.12
C ASP A 20 3.55 -12.52 4.80
N THR A 21 2.38 -13.12 4.66
CA THR A 21 1.96 -13.78 3.43
C THR A 21 1.90 -12.80 2.27
N LEU A 22 1.35 -11.62 2.49
CA LEU A 22 1.26 -10.60 1.45
C LEU A 22 2.64 -10.06 1.06
N ALA A 23 3.54 -9.97 2.02
CA ALA A 23 4.92 -9.54 1.76
C ALA A 23 5.69 -10.58 0.95
N GLU A 24 5.47 -11.86 1.22
CA GLU A 24 6.12 -12.94 0.50
C GLU A 24 5.48 -13.19 -0.86
N GLY A 25 4.16 -13.02 -0.96
CA GLY A 25 3.44 -13.21 -2.20
C GLY A 25 2.32 -14.21 -2.09
N VAL A 26 1.32 -14.03 -2.93
CA VAL A 26 0.17 -14.94 -3.01
C VAL A 26 0.00 -15.39 -4.45
N ASP A 27 -0.56 -16.58 -4.63
CA ASP A 27 -0.85 -17.13 -5.95
C ASP A 27 -2.30 -16.82 -6.31
N LEU A 28 -2.47 -15.99 -7.33
CA LEU A 28 -3.76 -15.66 -7.88
C LEU A 28 -3.97 -16.45 -9.16
N GLU A 29 -5.19 -16.42 -9.70
CA GLU A 29 -5.52 -17.16 -10.92
C GLU A 29 -4.60 -16.80 -12.10
N ASP A 30 -4.22 -15.54 -12.19
CA ASP A 30 -3.39 -15.05 -13.29
C ASP A 30 -1.91 -14.93 -12.92
N GLY A 31 -1.49 -15.59 -11.85
CA GLY A 31 -0.10 -15.66 -11.45
C GLY A 31 0.17 -15.13 -10.06
N ALA A 32 1.42 -15.28 -9.63
CA ALA A 32 1.85 -14.82 -8.32
C ALA A 32 1.82 -13.28 -8.24
N ALA A 33 1.53 -12.79 -7.06
CA ALA A 33 1.49 -11.35 -6.79
C ALA A 33 2.08 -11.07 -5.41
N TYR A 34 2.81 -9.98 -5.29
CA TYR A 34 3.40 -9.58 -4.00
C TYR A 34 3.51 -8.07 -3.93
N PHE A 35 3.60 -7.57 -2.71
CA PHE A 35 3.88 -6.15 -2.49
C PHE A 35 5.37 -5.96 -2.30
N ASP A 36 5.90 -4.89 -2.89
CA ASP A 36 7.30 -4.51 -2.69
C ASP A 36 7.51 -4.03 -1.26
N GLU A 37 6.53 -3.35 -0.72
CA GLU A 37 6.52 -2.89 0.66
C GLU A 37 5.10 -2.98 1.19
N ILE A 38 4.97 -3.27 2.47
CA ILE A 38 3.69 -3.25 3.17
C ILE A 38 3.94 -2.80 4.61
N SER A 39 3.05 -1.98 5.15
CA SER A 39 3.13 -1.59 6.55
C SER A 39 1.76 -1.21 7.09
N TRP A 40 1.59 -1.40 8.40
CA TRP A 40 0.40 -0.91 9.08
C TRP A 40 0.53 0.59 9.26
N LEU A 41 -0.58 1.30 9.06
CA LEU A 41 -0.62 2.76 9.19
C LEU A 41 -1.24 3.23 10.48
N LYS A 42 -2.05 2.37 11.11
CA LYS A 42 -2.75 2.70 12.34
C LYS A 42 -2.70 1.52 13.31
N ASP A 43 -2.87 1.83 14.58
CA ASP A 43 -2.84 0.82 15.64
C ASP A 43 -3.98 -0.20 15.53
N ASP A 44 -5.10 0.18 14.89
CA ASP A 44 -6.21 -0.74 14.69
C ASP A 44 -5.91 -1.83 13.65
N LYS A 45 -4.80 -1.67 12.92
CA LYS A 45 -4.31 -2.61 11.90
C LYS A 45 -5.27 -2.82 10.73
N LYS A 46 -6.26 -1.96 10.59
CA LYS A 46 -7.19 -1.99 9.44
C LYS A 46 -6.70 -1.14 8.29
N SER A 47 -5.81 -0.19 8.54
CA SER A 47 -5.25 0.67 7.51
C SER A 47 -3.82 0.26 7.23
N VAL A 48 -3.53 -0.03 5.97
CA VAL A 48 -2.20 -0.47 5.56
C VAL A 48 -1.73 0.31 4.34
N GLY A 49 -0.44 0.50 4.25
CA GLY A 49 0.19 1.08 3.09
C GLY A 49 0.88 -0.01 2.30
N VAL A 50 0.73 0.02 1.00
CA VAL A 50 1.36 -0.96 0.12
C VAL A 50 2.01 -0.29 -1.06
N GLU A 51 3.13 -0.85 -1.50
CA GLU A 51 3.83 -0.43 -2.71
C GLU A 51 3.87 -1.63 -3.64
N ILE A 52 3.49 -1.41 -4.90
CA ILE A 52 3.40 -2.49 -5.87
C ILE A 52 3.80 -2.00 -7.26
N HIS A 53 4.46 -2.86 -8.03
CA HIS A 53 4.83 -2.58 -9.41
C HIS A 53 3.79 -3.03 -10.42
N SER A 54 2.99 -4.04 -10.07
CA SER A 54 2.07 -4.67 -11.00
C SER A 54 0.98 -3.72 -11.46
N GLY A 55 0.65 -3.77 -12.74
CA GLY A 55 -0.49 -3.06 -13.30
C GLY A 55 -1.69 -3.94 -13.57
N ARG A 56 -1.71 -5.17 -13.03
CA ARG A 56 -2.83 -6.08 -13.26
C ARG A 56 -4.11 -5.51 -12.69
N ASN A 57 -5.23 -5.83 -13.36
CA ASN A 57 -6.53 -5.30 -12.98
C ASN A 57 -6.90 -5.67 -11.54
N ARG A 58 -7.24 -4.66 -10.73
CA ARG A 58 -7.70 -4.81 -9.35
C ARG A 58 -6.74 -5.62 -8.48
N ILE A 59 -5.44 -5.59 -8.79
CA ILE A 59 -4.48 -6.48 -8.14
C ILE A 59 -4.44 -6.31 -6.61
N VAL A 60 -4.47 -5.08 -6.12
CA VAL A 60 -4.42 -4.82 -4.68
C VAL A 60 -5.65 -5.43 -3.98
N ARG A 61 -6.83 -5.18 -4.53
CA ARG A 61 -8.07 -5.73 -3.97
C ARG A 61 -8.07 -7.24 -3.98
N ARG A 62 -7.65 -7.84 -5.08
CA ARG A 62 -7.65 -9.30 -5.23
C ARG A 62 -6.70 -9.97 -4.25
N MET A 63 -5.56 -9.35 -3.99
CA MET A 63 -4.60 -9.91 -3.03
C MET A 63 -5.19 -9.97 -1.63
N PHE A 64 -5.85 -8.91 -1.17
CA PHE A 64 -6.48 -8.91 0.13
C PHE A 64 -7.70 -9.84 0.18
N GLU A 65 -8.50 -9.83 -0.88
CA GLU A 65 -9.68 -10.70 -0.96
C GLU A 65 -9.29 -12.18 -0.95
N HIS A 66 -8.16 -12.50 -1.54
CA HIS A 66 -7.65 -13.88 -1.55
C HIS A 66 -7.44 -14.42 -0.13
N LEU A 67 -7.13 -13.55 0.82
CA LEU A 67 -6.93 -13.91 2.22
C LEU A 67 -8.18 -13.70 3.08
N GLY A 68 -9.30 -13.35 2.45
CA GLY A 68 -10.57 -13.20 3.16
C GLY A 68 -10.88 -11.82 3.69
N TYR A 69 -10.15 -10.79 3.22
CA TYR A 69 -10.39 -9.42 3.62
C TYR A 69 -11.22 -8.69 2.58
N GLN A 70 -12.02 -7.72 3.04
CA GLN A 70 -12.72 -6.80 2.16
C GLN A 70 -11.99 -5.47 2.19
N VAL A 71 -11.67 -4.95 1.01
CA VAL A 71 -11.08 -3.62 0.91
C VAL A 71 -12.22 -2.61 0.88
N THR A 72 -12.39 -1.89 1.98
CA THR A 72 -13.49 -0.92 2.11
C THR A 72 -13.14 0.43 1.52
N LYS A 73 -11.84 0.74 1.45
CA LYS A 73 -11.37 1.98 0.85
C LYS A 73 -9.99 1.75 0.25
N LEU A 74 -9.76 2.28 -0.94
CA LEU A 74 -8.50 2.17 -1.63
C LEU A 74 -8.16 3.51 -2.27
N ASP A 75 -7.12 4.15 -1.75
CA ASP A 75 -6.66 5.43 -2.25
C ASP A 75 -5.27 5.30 -2.82
N ARG A 76 -5.08 5.78 -4.04
CA ARG A 76 -3.75 5.88 -4.60
C ARG A 76 -3.09 7.13 -4.04
N VAL A 77 -1.86 6.99 -3.56
CA VAL A 77 -1.11 8.11 -3.03
C VAL A 77 0.18 8.28 -3.81
N TYR A 78 0.73 9.48 -3.75
CA TYR A 78 1.94 9.81 -4.48
C TYR A 78 3.11 9.86 -3.53
N TYR A 79 4.26 9.43 -4.01
CA TYR A 79 5.46 9.38 -3.21
C TYR A 79 6.18 10.74 -3.19
N ALA A 80 5.55 11.73 -3.27
CA ALA A 80 5.79 13.15 -3.07
C ALA A 80 7.25 13.60 -3.02
N GLY A 81 8.10 13.04 -3.80
CA GLY A 81 9.50 13.43 -3.76
C GLY A 81 10.23 13.10 -2.46
N LEU A 82 9.55 12.58 -1.46
CA LEU A 82 10.21 12.05 -0.29
C LEU A 82 10.86 10.73 -0.68
N THR A 83 12.14 10.61 -0.39
CA THR A 83 12.86 9.38 -0.70
C THR A 83 12.87 8.47 0.52
N LYS A 84 13.12 7.19 0.29
CA LYS A 84 13.20 6.22 1.39
C LYS A 84 14.26 6.60 2.41
N LYS A 85 15.30 7.32 2.01
CA LYS A 85 16.32 7.77 2.94
C LYS A 85 15.83 8.80 3.93
N ASN A 86 14.72 9.46 3.64
CA ASN A 86 14.11 10.45 4.53
C ASN A 86 13.10 9.82 5.47
N LEU A 87 12.90 8.51 5.35
CA LEU A 87 11.99 7.75 6.19
C LEU A 87 12.76 6.63 6.86
N LYS A 88 12.52 6.42 8.12
CA LYS A 88 13.10 5.28 8.80
C LYS A 88 12.50 4.01 8.21
N ARG A 89 13.29 2.95 8.15
CA ARG A 89 12.82 1.68 7.65
C ARG A 89 11.60 1.23 8.44
N GLY A 90 10.54 0.91 7.73
CA GLY A 90 9.27 0.52 8.35
C GLY A 90 8.43 1.69 8.84
N ALA A 91 8.92 2.91 8.73
CA ALA A 91 8.21 4.11 9.18
C ALA A 91 7.60 4.83 7.98
N TRP A 92 6.84 4.11 7.21
CA TRP A 92 6.12 4.65 6.06
C TRP A 92 5.08 5.63 6.51
N ARG A 93 4.93 6.69 5.73
CA ARG A 93 3.74 7.51 5.81
C ARG A 93 3.29 7.86 4.41
N PHE A 94 2.00 7.86 4.22
CA PHE A 94 1.41 8.30 2.97
C PHE A 94 1.09 9.78 3.06
N LEU A 95 1.12 10.44 1.91
CA LEU A 95 0.84 11.85 1.84
C LEU A 95 -0.65 12.10 2.00
N THR A 96 -0.98 13.16 2.71
CA THR A 96 -2.33 13.67 2.73
C THR A 96 -2.65 14.31 1.38
N VAL A 97 -3.93 14.58 1.14
CA VAL A 97 -4.34 15.30 -0.07
C VAL A 97 -3.64 16.66 -0.15
N ASP A 98 -3.51 17.34 0.98
CA ASP A 98 -2.84 18.65 1.01
C ASP A 98 -1.36 18.54 0.65
N GLU A 99 -0.69 17.51 1.13
CA GLU A 99 0.71 17.29 0.80
C GLU A 99 0.90 17.01 -0.68
N VAL A 100 0.01 16.22 -1.27
CA VAL A 100 0.03 15.94 -2.70
C VAL A 100 -0.20 17.23 -3.50
N ASN A 101 -1.14 18.04 -3.08
CA ASN A 101 -1.41 19.30 -3.76
C ASN A 101 -0.23 20.25 -3.68
N ARG A 102 0.46 20.30 -2.56
CA ARG A 102 1.67 21.13 -2.44
C ARG A 102 2.77 20.67 -3.38
N LEU A 103 2.91 19.37 -3.54
CA LEU A 103 3.86 18.81 -4.50
C LEU A 103 3.53 19.22 -5.92
N LYS A 104 2.26 19.10 -6.28
CA LYS A 104 1.81 19.48 -7.63
C LYS A 104 2.03 20.95 -7.91
N SER A 105 2.03 21.77 -6.88
CA SER A 105 2.29 23.20 -7.03
C SER A 105 3.79 23.55 -6.98
N GLY A 106 4.66 22.55 -6.86
CA GLY A 106 6.11 22.75 -6.86
C GLY A 106 6.68 23.26 -5.56
N ARG A 107 5.97 23.12 -4.46
CA ARG A 107 6.42 23.63 -3.15
C ARG A 107 7.27 22.64 -2.37
N TYR A 108 7.33 21.42 -2.81
CA TYR A 108 8.21 20.41 -2.22
C TYR A 108 9.43 20.24 -3.09
N GLU A 109 10.53 20.10 -2.43
CA GLU A 109 11.78 19.87 -3.12
C GLU A 109 12.52 18.66 -2.58
#